data_3db77ce6c2a5fcd088d69e0197811771
#
_entry.id   3db77ce6c2a5fcd088d69e0197811771
#
_cell.length_a   1.000
_cell.length_b   1.000
_cell.length_c   1.000
_cell.angle_alpha   90.00
_cell.angle_beta   90.00
_cell.angle_gamma   90.00
#
_symmetry.space_group_name_H-M   'P 1'
#
loop_
_entity.id
_entity.type
_entity.pdbx_description
1 polymer ?
#
loop_
_entity_poly.entity_id
_entity_poly.type
_entity_poly.pdbx_seq_one_letter_code
_entity_poly.pdbx_strand_id
1 'polypeptide(L)'
;AVIAAQKKRLGTKRGFIAVKSNCSIQSYVPALSPFRADFGLDKILVCTYQAISGAGKTFKTWPEMVDNVIPYIGGEEEKSEQEPMKVWGRVENGVIVNAEKPLITAQCLRVAASNGHMAAVFVSFDKKPSMDEMKARWAAYKGRAQELGLPSAPKLFLRYFEEPDRPQTRLDRMNEGGMQISIGRLRPDTQYDYKFVCLSHNTLRGAAGGAVELAELLTAEGYITAK
;
A
#
# COMPACT_ATOMS: atom_id res chain seq x y z
N ALA A 1 -7.12 -14.77 -16.51
CA ALA A 1 -7.07 -16.15 -16.01
C ALA A 1 -7.78 -16.29 -14.66
N VAL A 2 -7.43 -15.53 -13.61
CA VAL A 2 -7.99 -15.64 -12.24
C VAL A 2 -9.49 -15.40 -12.20
N ILE A 3 -10.01 -14.35 -12.83
CA ILE A 3 -11.45 -14.06 -12.90
C ILE A 3 -12.20 -15.19 -13.60
N ALA A 4 -11.66 -15.74 -14.69
CA ALA A 4 -12.29 -16.87 -15.39
C ALA A 4 -12.37 -18.13 -14.51
N ALA A 5 -11.29 -18.46 -13.82
CA ALA A 5 -11.26 -19.58 -12.87
C ALA A 5 -12.25 -19.37 -11.71
N GLN A 6 -12.36 -18.12 -11.20
CA GLN A 6 -13.31 -17.78 -10.15
C GLN A 6 -14.75 -17.93 -10.61
N LYS A 7 -15.11 -17.42 -11.81
CA LYS A 7 -16.44 -17.57 -12.38
C LYS A 7 -16.83 -19.05 -12.55
N LYS A 8 -15.91 -19.89 -13.02
CA LYS A 8 -16.13 -21.34 -13.13
C LYS A 8 -16.41 -21.96 -11.75
N ARG A 9 -15.61 -21.63 -10.74
CA ARG A 9 -15.77 -22.14 -9.37
C ARG A 9 -17.08 -21.68 -8.71
N LEU A 10 -17.49 -20.43 -8.96
CA LEU A 10 -18.73 -19.85 -8.41
C LEU A 10 -19.99 -20.19 -9.21
N GLY A 11 -19.86 -20.83 -10.38
CA GLY A 11 -20.99 -21.12 -11.26
C GLY A 11 -21.62 -19.85 -11.88
N THR A 12 -20.89 -18.73 -11.96
CA THR A 12 -21.41 -17.46 -12.46
C THR A 12 -21.00 -17.23 -13.92
N LYS A 13 -21.90 -16.66 -14.72
CA LYS A 13 -21.59 -16.26 -16.09
C LYS A 13 -20.92 -14.88 -16.15
N ARG A 14 -21.41 -13.91 -15.39
CA ARG A 14 -20.95 -12.51 -15.40
C ARG A 14 -20.30 -12.08 -14.08
N GLY A 15 -20.89 -12.44 -12.95
CA GLY A 15 -20.46 -12.00 -11.63
C GLY A 15 -19.11 -12.57 -11.23
N PHE A 16 -18.32 -11.76 -10.54
CA PHE A 16 -17.07 -12.15 -9.87
C PHE A 16 -16.84 -11.25 -8.65
N ILE A 17 -15.96 -11.65 -7.78
CA ILE A 17 -15.55 -10.90 -6.58
C ILE A 17 -14.16 -10.36 -6.82
N ALA A 18 -14.01 -9.03 -6.71
CA ALA A 18 -12.72 -8.36 -6.71
C ALA A 18 -12.57 -7.61 -5.38
N VAL A 19 -11.41 -7.71 -4.77
CA VAL A 19 -11.08 -7.05 -3.52
C VAL A 19 -9.75 -6.33 -3.65
N LYS A 20 -9.62 -5.20 -2.96
CA LYS A 20 -8.33 -4.55 -2.78
C LYS A 20 -7.66 -5.09 -1.52
N SER A 21 -6.35 -4.93 -1.43
CA SER A 21 -5.53 -5.32 -0.28
C SER A 21 -5.81 -4.47 0.96
N ASN A 22 -5.30 -4.91 2.10
CA ASN A 22 -5.40 -4.24 3.40
C ASN A 22 -4.96 -2.76 3.33
N CYS A 23 -5.56 -1.90 4.15
CA CYS A 23 -5.32 -0.45 4.13
C CYS A 23 -3.92 -0.07 4.63
N SER A 24 -3.30 -0.83 5.52
CA SER A 24 -1.98 -0.49 6.05
C SER A 24 -0.88 -0.72 5.01
N ILE A 25 -0.97 -1.82 4.24
CA ILE A 25 0.02 -2.13 3.20
C ILE A 25 -0.01 -1.16 2.02
N GLN A 26 -1.09 -0.40 1.85
CA GLN A 26 -1.19 0.64 0.81
C GLN A 26 -0.17 1.77 1.00
N SER A 27 0.41 1.94 2.18
CA SER A 27 1.44 2.95 2.40
C SER A 27 2.81 2.54 1.86
N TYR A 28 3.21 1.28 2.01
CA TYR A 28 4.58 0.85 1.70
C TYR A 28 4.72 -0.09 0.51
N VAL A 29 3.73 -0.93 0.21
CA VAL A 29 3.80 -1.87 -0.93
C VAL A 29 3.97 -1.14 -2.26
N PRO A 30 3.19 -0.08 -2.58
CA PRO A 30 3.41 0.68 -3.80
C PRO A 30 4.75 1.42 -3.81
N ALA A 31 5.24 1.90 -2.65
CA ALA A 31 6.54 2.56 -2.55
C ALA A 31 7.71 1.61 -2.84
N LEU A 32 7.57 0.32 -2.57
CA LEU A 32 8.57 -0.71 -2.83
C LEU A 32 8.44 -1.35 -4.22
N SER A 33 7.25 -1.36 -4.80
CA SER A 33 6.96 -2.02 -6.09
C SER A 33 7.87 -1.57 -7.25
N PRO A 34 8.27 -0.28 -7.37
CA PRO A 34 9.14 0.18 -8.45
C PRO A 34 10.52 -0.48 -8.51
N PHE A 35 10.95 -1.12 -7.44
CA PHE A 35 12.30 -1.68 -7.32
C PHE A 35 12.39 -3.17 -7.61
N ARG A 36 11.26 -3.89 -7.61
CA ARG A 36 11.25 -5.36 -7.65
C ARG A 36 11.91 -5.95 -8.89
N ALA A 37 11.63 -5.39 -10.06
CA ALA A 37 12.07 -5.97 -11.32
C ALA A 37 13.60 -5.87 -11.52
N ASP A 38 14.18 -4.72 -11.17
CA ASP A 38 15.58 -4.41 -11.51
C ASP A 38 16.54 -4.57 -10.33
N PHE A 39 16.03 -4.47 -9.11
CA PHE A 39 16.87 -4.50 -7.90
C PHE A 39 16.59 -5.70 -7.00
N GLY A 40 15.41 -6.34 -7.13
CA GLY A 40 14.95 -7.36 -6.20
C GLY A 40 14.74 -6.81 -4.78
N LEU A 41 13.84 -7.40 -4.03
CA LEU A 41 13.64 -7.08 -2.61
C LEU A 41 14.03 -8.33 -1.82
N ASP A 42 15.00 -8.23 -0.91
CA ASP A 42 15.47 -9.36 -0.11
C ASP A 42 14.73 -9.47 1.23
N LYS A 43 14.78 -8.42 2.04
CA LYS A 43 14.10 -8.38 3.36
C LYS A 43 13.53 -7.00 3.65
N ILE A 44 12.42 -7.01 4.39
CA ILE A 44 11.71 -5.81 4.82
C ILE A 44 11.36 -5.98 6.30
N LEU A 45 11.69 -4.98 7.10
CA LEU A 45 11.07 -4.75 8.38
C LEU A 45 10.16 -3.54 8.24
N VAL A 46 8.92 -3.67 8.65
CA VAL A 46 7.95 -2.59 8.63
C VAL A 46 7.29 -2.40 10.00
N CYS A 47 7.30 -1.17 10.50
CA CYS A 47 6.51 -0.79 11.66
C CYS A 47 5.39 0.16 11.19
N THR A 48 4.12 -0.24 11.37
CA THR A 48 2.98 0.57 10.95
C THR A 48 2.37 1.35 12.11
N TYR A 49 2.06 2.62 11.88
CA TYR A 49 1.39 3.52 12.81
C TYR A 49 -0.02 3.79 12.27
N GLN A 50 -1.00 3.04 12.78
CA GLN A 50 -2.33 3.00 12.20
C GLN A 50 -3.30 3.92 12.93
N ALA A 51 -3.95 4.81 12.20
CA ALA A 51 -4.95 5.74 12.71
C ALA A 51 -6.20 5.04 13.25
N ILE A 52 -6.89 5.67 14.19
CA ILE A 52 -8.09 5.14 14.85
C ILE A 52 -9.26 4.87 13.90
N SER A 53 -9.35 5.61 12.77
CA SER A 53 -10.36 5.38 11.75
C SER A 53 -10.24 4.01 11.06
N GLY A 54 -9.06 3.36 11.12
CA GLY A 54 -8.90 1.97 10.68
C GLY A 54 -9.72 0.97 11.50
N ALA A 55 -10.08 1.32 12.76
CA ALA A 55 -11.00 0.57 13.60
C ALA A 55 -12.46 1.07 13.48
N GLY A 56 -12.77 1.94 12.52
CA GLY A 56 -14.09 2.57 12.41
C GLY A 56 -14.43 3.53 13.55
N LYS A 57 -13.42 4.07 14.25
CA LYS A 57 -13.57 4.91 15.44
C LYS A 57 -13.13 6.34 15.16
N THR A 58 -13.62 7.23 16.02
CA THR A 58 -13.20 8.63 16.14
C THR A 58 -12.75 8.90 17.57
N PHE A 59 -12.08 10.00 17.87
CA PHE A 59 -11.76 10.39 19.24
C PHE A 59 -13.01 10.62 20.11
N LYS A 60 -14.15 10.96 19.49
CA LYS A 60 -15.43 11.05 20.20
C LYS A 60 -15.95 9.69 20.64
N THR A 61 -15.79 8.66 19.81
CA THR A 61 -16.29 7.29 20.08
C THR A 61 -15.25 6.38 20.73
N TRP A 62 -14.02 6.87 20.85
CA TRP A 62 -12.89 6.17 21.48
C TRP A 62 -11.95 7.17 22.16
N PRO A 63 -12.41 7.86 23.23
CA PRO A 63 -11.64 8.93 23.89
C PRO A 63 -10.35 8.41 24.56
N GLU A 64 -10.27 7.13 24.91
CA GLU A 64 -9.09 6.49 25.51
C GLU A 64 -7.88 6.44 24.55
N MET A 65 -8.11 6.73 23.26
CA MET A 65 -7.02 6.85 22.29
C MET A 65 -6.35 8.24 22.25
N VAL A 66 -6.91 9.23 22.93
CA VAL A 66 -6.23 10.51 23.08
C VAL A 66 -4.99 10.30 23.94
N ASP A 67 -3.82 10.77 23.45
CA ASP A 67 -2.53 10.63 24.12
C ASP A 67 -2.13 9.16 24.42
N ASN A 68 -2.50 8.22 23.53
CA ASN A 68 -2.28 6.80 23.74
C ASN A 68 -1.74 6.09 22.49
N VAL A 69 -0.99 5.00 22.70
CA VAL A 69 -0.53 4.05 21.68
C VAL A 69 -0.85 2.64 22.15
N ILE A 70 -1.52 1.85 21.29
CA ILE A 70 -1.77 0.43 21.55
C ILE A 70 -0.79 -0.38 20.68
N PRO A 71 0.10 -1.22 21.26
CA PRO A 71 1.13 -1.95 20.53
C PRO A 71 0.62 -3.24 19.87
N TYR A 72 -0.69 -3.35 19.64
CA TYR A 72 -1.32 -4.54 19.08
C TYR A 72 -2.58 -4.19 18.28
N ILE A 73 -2.67 -4.77 17.08
CA ILE A 73 -3.89 -4.76 16.26
C ILE A 73 -4.11 -6.18 15.75
N GLY A 74 -5.19 -6.84 16.20
CA GLY A 74 -5.43 -8.25 15.89
C GLY A 74 -5.40 -8.59 14.40
N GLY A 75 -4.52 -9.52 14.02
CA GLY A 75 -4.36 -10.02 12.65
C GLY A 75 -3.71 -9.06 11.66
N GLU A 76 -3.23 -7.87 12.09
CA GLU A 76 -2.64 -6.89 11.16
C GLU A 76 -1.18 -7.20 10.82
N GLU A 77 -0.43 -7.83 11.72
CA GLU A 77 0.95 -8.23 11.47
C GLU A 77 1.00 -9.33 10.41
N GLU A 78 0.19 -10.39 10.57
CA GLU A 78 0.09 -11.49 9.61
C GLU A 78 -0.36 -10.99 8.22
N LYS A 79 -1.32 -10.06 8.16
CA LYS A 79 -1.73 -9.44 6.89
C LYS A 79 -0.61 -8.62 6.27
N SER A 80 0.11 -7.85 7.08
CA SER A 80 1.24 -7.03 6.63
C SER A 80 2.40 -7.87 6.10
N GLU A 81 2.58 -9.09 6.58
CA GLU A 81 3.60 -10.03 6.13
C GLU A 81 3.15 -10.83 4.89
N GLN A 82 1.88 -11.25 4.82
CA GLN A 82 1.39 -12.20 3.82
C GLN A 82 0.75 -11.54 2.59
N GLU A 83 -0.06 -10.48 2.76
CA GLU A 83 -0.74 -9.86 1.62
C GLU A 83 0.21 -9.28 0.56
N PRO A 84 1.35 -8.64 0.92
CA PRO A 84 2.32 -8.21 -0.07
C PRO A 84 2.84 -9.35 -0.95
N MET A 85 3.02 -10.54 -0.40
CA MET A 85 3.49 -11.71 -1.13
C MET A 85 2.49 -12.13 -2.22
N LYS A 86 1.19 -11.97 -1.96
CA LYS A 86 0.14 -12.20 -2.95
C LYS A 86 0.08 -11.08 -4.00
N VAL A 87 0.21 -9.82 -3.58
CA VAL A 87 0.24 -8.65 -4.48
C VAL A 87 1.41 -8.76 -5.45
N TRP A 88 2.55 -9.20 -4.97
CA TRP A 88 3.78 -9.40 -5.75
C TRP A 88 3.90 -10.80 -6.36
N GLY A 89 2.88 -11.64 -6.20
CA GLY A 89 2.81 -12.98 -6.75
C GLY A 89 2.67 -13.01 -8.27
N ARG A 90 2.56 -14.20 -8.80
CA ARG A 90 2.35 -14.49 -10.23
C ARG A 90 1.09 -15.31 -10.44
N VAL A 91 0.53 -15.25 -11.64
CA VAL A 91 -0.65 -16.03 -11.98
C VAL A 91 -0.22 -17.32 -12.67
N GLU A 92 -0.55 -18.46 -12.09
CA GLU A 92 -0.32 -19.79 -12.65
C GLU A 92 -1.64 -20.58 -12.67
N ASN A 93 -2.03 -21.10 -13.82
CA ASN A 93 -3.24 -21.92 -13.98
C ASN A 93 -4.52 -21.31 -13.39
N GLY A 94 -4.65 -19.97 -13.48
CA GLY A 94 -5.81 -19.24 -12.95
C GLY A 94 -5.81 -19.03 -11.42
N VAL A 95 -4.70 -19.29 -10.76
CA VAL A 95 -4.49 -19.04 -9.32
C VAL A 95 -3.34 -18.06 -9.14
N ILE A 96 -3.42 -17.22 -8.11
CA ILE A 96 -2.29 -16.37 -7.70
C ILE A 96 -1.38 -17.22 -6.80
N VAL A 97 -0.14 -17.41 -7.24
CA VAL A 97 0.94 -18.03 -6.45
C VAL A 97 1.72 -16.90 -5.79
N ASN A 98 1.88 -16.95 -4.48
CA ASN A 98 2.60 -15.94 -3.72
C ASN A 98 4.06 -15.84 -4.17
N ALA A 99 4.63 -14.65 -4.09
CA ALA A 99 6.06 -14.45 -4.21
C ALA A 99 6.79 -15.18 -3.06
N GLU A 100 8.03 -15.60 -3.29
CA GLU A 100 8.87 -16.24 -2.27
C GLU A 100 9.74 -15.22 -1.52
N LYS A 101 9.97 -14.06 -2.13
CA LYS A 101 10.70 -12.91 -1.60
C LYS A 101 9.87 -11.64 -1.77
N PRO A 102 10.10 -10.63 -0.94
CA PRO A 102 11.05 -10.51 0.18
C PRO A 102 10.60 -11.27 1.43
N LEU A 103 11.53 -11.50 2.37
CA LEU A 103 11.15 -11.84 3.75
C LEU A 103 10.62 -10.59 4.43
N ILE A 104 9.43 -10.65 5.01
CA ILE A 104 8.79 -9.50 5.67
C ILE A 104 8.55 -9.83 7.13
N THR A 105 8.93 -8.90 8.02
CA THR A 105 8.48 -8.89 9.40
C THR A 105 7.79 -7.57 9.71
N ALA A 106 6.67 -7.62 10.40
CA ALA A 106 5.81 -6.49 10.67
C ALA A 106 5.54 -6.29 12.17
N GLN A 107 5.51 -5.03 12.59
CA GLN A 107 4.96 -4.60 13.87
C GLN A 107 3.87 -3.58 13.61
N CYS A 108 2.67 -3.81 14.16
CA CYS A 108 1.51 -2.97 13.91
C CYS A 108 0.99 -2.29 15.17
N LEU A 109 1.06 -0.95 15.20
CA LEU A 109 0.63 -0.13 16.33
C LEU A 109 -0.59 0.72 15.96
N ARG A 110 -1.53 0.86 16.91
CA ARG A 110 -2.60 1.85 16.84
C ARG A 110 -2.12 3.13 17.52
N VAL A 111 -2.22 4.26 16.82
CA VAL A 111 -1.75 5.56 17.30
C VAL A 111 -2.86 6.60 17.37
N ALA A 112 -2.66 7.64 18.17
CA ALA A 112 -3.57 8.77 18.34
C ALA A 112 -3.61 9.70 17.12
N ALA A 113 -3.87 9.13 15.93
CA ALA A 113 -4.12 9.87 14.69
C ALA A 113 -5.54 9.60 14.20
N SER A 114 -6.25 10.63 13.73
CA SER A 114 -7.62 10.47 13.24
C SER A 114 -7.68 9.65 11.95
N ASN A 115 -6.85 9.97 10.97
CA ASN A 115 -6.73 9.33 9.66
C ASN A 115 -5.28 9.34 9.18
N GLY A 116 -4.96 8.44 8.26
CA GLY A 116 -3.64 8.26 7.67
C GLY A 116 -2.85 7.15 8.37
N HIS A 117 -2.50 6.10 7.62
CA HIS A 117 -1.61 5.05 8.08
C HIS A 117 -0.20 5.35 7.61
N MET A 118 0.72 5.44 8.56
CA MET A 118 2.14 5.63 8.30
C MET A 118 2.88 4.30 8.46
N ALA A 119 3.98 4.13 7.73
CA ALA A 119 4.87 3.00 7.88
C ALA A 119 6.32 3.47 7.93
N ALA A 120 7.06 3.05 8.93
CA ALA A 120 8.52 3.08 8.93
C ALA A 120 9.00 1.79 8.27
N VAL A 121 9.77 1.93 7.19
CA VAL A 121 10.22 0.83 6.34
C VAL A 121 11.73 0.75 6.38
N PHE A 122 12.24 -0.46 6.60
CA PHE A 122 13.65 -0.84 6.49
C PHE A 122 13.74 -1.92 5.43
N VAL A 123 14.62 -1.73 4.44
CA VAL A 123 14.67 -2.61 3.27
C VAL A 123 16.09 -2.95 2.86
N SER A 124 16.30 -4.22 2.52
CA SER A 124 17.48 -4.72 1.81
C SER A 124 17.08 -5.20 0.43
N PHE A 125 17.97 -5.00 -0.53
CA PHE A 125 17.80 -5.36 -1.94
C PHE A 125 18.75 -6.49 -2.34
N ASP A 126 18.39 -7.29 -3.34
CA ASP A 126 19.33 -8.23 -3.96
C ASP A 126 20.45 -7.46 -4.71
N LYS A 127 20.11 -6.32 -5.32
CA LYS A 127 21.04 -5.35 -5.89
C LYS A 127 20.72 -3.96 -5.36
N LYS A 128 21.59 -3.41 -4.54
CA LYS A 128 21.38 -2.12 -3.88
C LYS A 128 21.29 -0.96 -4.90
N PRO A 129 20.15 -0.24 -5.02
CA PRO A 129 20.07 1.01 -5.79
C PRO A 129 20.77 2.15 -5.03
N SER A 130 21.15 3.22 -5.73
CA SER A 130 21.48 4.48 -5.08
C SER A 130 20.24 5.21 -4.59
N MET A 131 20.38 6.15 -3.65
CA MET A 131 19.25 6.96 -3.17
C MET A 131 18.65 7.82 -4.27
N ASP A 132 19.48 8.33 -5.19
CA ASP A 132 19.02 9.13 -6.34
C ASP A 132 18.21 8.27 -7.33
N GLU A 133 18.65 7.03 -7.59
CA GLU A 133 17.87 6.08 -8.37
C GLU A 133 16.52 5.78 -7.70
N MET A 134 16.49 5.64 -6.38
CA MET A 134 15.23 5.43 -5.65
C MET A 134 14.29 6.61 -5.81
N LYS A 135 14.76 7.85 -5.61
CA LYS A 135 13.95 9.06 -5.77
C LYS A 135 13.45 9.22 -7.21
N ALA A 136 14.32 9.00 -8.20
CA ALA A 136 13.94 9.05 -9.61
C ALA A 136 12.88 8.03 -9.98
N ARG A 137 12.99 6.81 -9.44
CA ARG A 137 11.99 5.76 -9.65
C ARG A 137 10.64 6.10 -9.04
N TRP A 138 10.59 6.65 -7.83
CA TRP A 138 9.34 7.12 -7.23
C TRP A 138 8.69 8.23 -8.06
N ALA A 139 9.48 9.21 -8.51
CA ALA A 139 8.97 10.32 -9.32
C ALA A 139 8.42 9.88 -10.68
N ALA A 140 9.02 8.85 -11.28
CA ALA A 140 8.63 8.34 -12.61
C ALA A 140 7.54 7.26 -12.55
N TYR A 141 7.23 6.70 -11.37
CA TYR A 141 6.37 5.54 -11.25
C TYR A 141 4.93 5.84 -11.62
N LYS A 142 4.42 5.05 -12.54
CA LYS A 142 3.00 5.03 -12.93
C LYS A 142 2.47 3.61 -12.79
N GLY A 143 1.36 3.46 -12.11
CA GLY A 143 0.59 2.23 -12.13
C GLY A 143 -0.42 2.22 -13.28
N ARG A 144 -1.07 1.08 -13.49
CA ARG A 144 -2.04 0.94 -14.59
C ARG A 144 -3.17 1.97 -14.55
N ALA A 145 -3.58 2.39 -13.35
CA ALA A 145 -4.59 3.41 -13.18
C ALA A 145 -4.15 4.78 -13.76
N GLN A 146 -2.89 5.17 -13.53
CA GLN A 146 -2.31 6.41 -14.08
C GLN A 146 -2.10 6.31 -15.60
N GLU A 147 -1.67 5.15 -16.10
CA GLU A 147 -1.51 4.92 -17.55
C GLU A 147 -2.82 5.07 -18.31
N LEU A 148 -3.91 4.56 -17.74
CA LEU A 148 -5.25 4.66 -18.30
C LEU A 148 -5.94 6.00 -18.03
N GLY A 149 -5.36 6.87 -17.19
CA GLY A 149 -5.95 8.15 -16.81
C GLY A 149 -7.30 8.00 -16.12
N LEU A 150 -7.43 7.00 -15.22
CA LEU A 150 -8.70 6.74 -14.54
C LEU A 150 -9.16 7.93 -13.70
N PRO A 151 -10.47 8.19 -13.57
CA PRO A 151 -11.00 9.36 -12.88
C PRO A 151 -10.52 9.52 -11.43
N SER A 152 -10.40 8.40 -10.70
CA SER A 152 -9.92 8.39 -9.30
C SER A 152 -8.41 8.25 -9.16
N ALA A 153 -7.67 8.07 -10.26
CA ALA A 153 -6.22 7.90 -10.21
C ALA A 153 -5.53 9.24 -9.89
N PRO A 154 -4.63 9.29 -8.89
CA PRO A 154 -3.84 10.47 -8.62
C PRO A 154 -2.89 10.75 -9.79
N LYS A 155 -2.68 12.03 -10.13
CA LYS A 155 -1.73 12.42 -11.17
C LYS A 155 -0.31 12.08 -10.79
N LEU A 156 0.06 12.33 -9.54
CA LEU A 156 1.33 11.93 -8.94
C LEU A 156 1.07 10.86 -7.87
N PHE A 157 1.28 9.59 -8.24
CA PHE A 157 0.95 8.48 -7.36
C PHE A 157 1.90 8.36 -6.16
N LEU A 158 3.22 8.40 -6.42
CA LEU A 158 4.26 8.36 -5.38
C LEU A 158 4.96 9.72 -5.33
N ARG A 159 5.01 10.34 -4.16
CA ARG A 159 5.70 11.63 -3.95
C ARG A 159 6.73 11.51 -2.85
N TYR A 160 7.98 11.82 -3.18
CA TYR A 160 9.05 11.97 -2.21
C TYR A 160 9.13 13.40 -1.69
N PHE A 161 9.29 13.56 -0.38
CA PHE A 161 9.51 14.82 0.32
C PHE A 161 10.95 14.90 0.80
N GLU A 162 11.62 16.00 0.51
CA GLU A 162 12.99 16.25 0.97
C GLU A 162 13.04 16.84 2.39
N GLU A 163 11.94 17.45 2.84
CA GLU A 163 11.83 18.04 4.15
C GLU A 163 12.00 16.96 5.25
N PRO A 164 12.85 17.21 6.27
CA PRO A 164 13.23 16.19 7.25
C PRO A 164 12.11 15.77 8.20
N ASP A 165 11.01 16.50 8.26
CA ASP A 165 9.84 16.25 9.11
C ASP A 165 8.61 15.75 8.32
N ARG A 166 8.77 15.41 7.03
CA ARG A 166 7.68 14.92 6.16
C ARG A 166 7.91 13.45 5.76
N PRO A 167 6.83 12.68 5.51
CA PRO A 167 5.40 13.09 5.53
C PRO A 167 4.83 13.14 6.96
N GLN A 168 3.80 13.99 7.14
CA GLN A 168 3.02 14.09 8.36
C GLN A 168 1.55 13.74 8.09
N THR A 169 0.91 12.95 8.95
CA THR A 169 -0.47 12.49 8.75
C THR A 169 -1.46 13.64 8.55
N ARG A 170 -1.32 14.73 9.30
CA ARG A 170 -2.24 15.87 9.21
C ARG A 170 -2.05 16.70 7.94
N LEU A 171 -0.81 16.84 7.48
CA LEU A 171 -0.47 17.70 6.35
C LEU A 171 -0.61 16.97 5.01
N ASP A 172 -0.25 15.68 4.96
CA ASP A 172 -0.01 14.97 3.70
C ASP A 172 -1.05 13.93 3.31
N ARG A 173 -1.87 13.47 4.27
CA ARG A 173 -2.84 12.41 3.99
C ARG A 173 -3.88 12.74 2.93
N MET A 174 -4.14 14.03 2.66
CA MET A 174 -5.13 14.49 1.68
C MET A 174 -4.52 14.86 0.32
N ASN A 175 -3.22 14.67 0.13
CA ASN A 175 -2.58 14.92 -1.17
C ASN A 175 -3.26 14.11 -2.27
N GLU A 176 -3.50 14.74 -3.43
CA GLU A 176 -4.24 14.15 -4.56
C GLU A 176 -5.59 13.55 -4.13
N GLY A 177 -6.36 14.28 -3.32
CA GLY A 177 -7.64 13.79 -2.81
C GLY A 177 -7.55 12.59 -1.87
N GLY A 178 -6.39 12.36 -1.23
CA GLY A 178 -6.11 11.20 -0.37
C GLY A 178 -5.72 9.93 -1.14
N MET A 179 -5.44 10.03 -2.43
CA MET A 179 -5.08 8.89 -3.28
C MET A 179 -3.56 8.77 -3.50
N GLN A 180 -2.78 9.81 -3.18
CA GLN A 180 -1.31 9.81 -3.25
C GLN A 180 -0.69 9.03 -2.08
N ILE A 181 0.49 8.47 -2.33
CA ILE A 181 1.38 7.94 -1.30
C ILE A 181 2.53 8.91 -1.13
N SER A 182 2.68 9.42 0.09
CA SER A 182 3.72 10.35 0.48
C SER A 182 4.89 9.57 1.09
N ILE A 183 6.11 9.83 0.60
CA ILE A 183 7.34 9.15 1.01
C ILE A 183 8.33 10.22 1.47
N GLY A 184 9.10 9.92 2.49
CA GLY A 184 10.16 10.83 2.95
C GLY A 184 11.16 10.10 3.82
N ARG A 185 12.16 10.85 4.30
CA ARG A 185 13.16 10.32 5.23
C ARG A 185 14.00 9.16 4.66
N LEU A 186 14.25 9.11 3.35
CA LEU A 186 15.17 8.12 2.77
C LEU A 186 16.59 8.38 3.26
N ARG A 187 17.21 7.37 3.84
CA ARG A 187 18.58 7.42 4.35
C ARG A 187 19.17 6.02 4.48
N PRO A 188 20.50 5.87 4.49
CA PRO A 188 21.15 4.61 4.78
C PRO A 188 20.77 4.06 6.15
N ASP A 189 20.78 2.75 6.29
CA ASP A 189 20.61 2.05 7.56
C ASP A 189 21.84 1.25 7.93
N THR A 190 21.96 0.86 9.20
CA THR A 190 23.12 0.11 9.72
C THR A 190 22.98 -1.41 9.56
N GLN A 191 21.74 -1.92 9.42
CA GLN A 191 21.45 -3.36 9.31
C GLN A 191 20.77 -3.71 7.99
N TYR A 192 20.04 -2.75 7.39
CA TYR A 192 19.41 -2.82 6.08
C TYR A 192 20.14 -1.88 5.13
N ASP A 193 19.81 -1.94 3.85
CA ASP A 193 20.40 -0.98 2.91
C ASP A 193 19.89 0.43 3.14
N TYR A 194 18.58 0.56 3.33
CA TYR A 194 17.91 1.85 3.51
C TYR A 194 16.73 1.76 4.47
N LYS A 195 16.38 2.93 5.01
CA LYS A 195 15.14 3.17 5.74
C LYS A 195 14.47 4.46 5.27
N PHE A 196 13.14 4.46 5.28
CA PHE A 196 12.31 5.60 4.90
C PHE A 196 10.94 5.52 5.57
N VAL A 197 10.11 6.54 5.38
CA VAL A 197 8.76 6.60 5.94
C VAL A 197 7.77 6.78 4.80
N CYS A 198 6.64 6.09 4.87
CA CYS A 198 5.52 6.22 3.94
C CYS A 198 4.24 6.60 4.68
N LEU A 199 3.35 7.28 3.96
CA LEU A 199 2.01 7.64 4.44
C LEU A 199 0.99 7.46 3.33
N SER A 200 -0.14 6.84 3.64
CA SER A 200 -1.34 6.82 2.79
C SER A 200 -2.61 7.11 3.58
N HIS A 201 -3.66 7.60 2.92
CA HIS A 201 -4.96 7.76 3.56
C HIS A 201 -5.68 6.42 3.65
N ASN A 202 -5.86 5.90 4.86
CA ASN A 202 -6.39 4.56 5.11
C ASN A 202 -7.87 4.37 4.70
N THR A 203 -8.71 5.40 4.74
CA THR A 203 -10.13 5.29 4.38
C THR A 203 -10.41 5.69 2.92
N LEU A 204 -9.56 6.52 2.31
CA LEU A 204 -9.64 6.84 0.88
C LEU A 204 -8.79 5.86 0.07
N ARG A 205 -7.49 6.08 -0.09
CA ARG A 205 -6.61 5.13 -0.80
C ARG A 205 -6.74 3.70 -0.26
N GLY A 206 -6.72 3.57 1.06
CA GLY A 206 -6.75 2.30 1.76
C GLY A 206 -8.13 1.61 1.78
N ALA A 207 -9.24 2.27 1.44
CA ALA A 207 -10.57 1.70 1.49
C ALA A 207 -11.46 2.17 0.33
N ALA A 208 -12.38 3.11 0.55
CA ALA A 208 -13.44 3.45 -0.41
C ALA A 208 -12.89 3.99 -1.74
N GLY A 209 -11.97 4.93 -1.73
CA GLY A 209 -11.38 5.50 -2.94
C GLY A 209 -10.64 4.45 -3.78
N GLY A 210 -9.83 3.60 -3.11
CA GLY A 210 -9.16 2.50 -3.80
C GLY A 210 -10.11 1.43 -4.34
N ALA A 211 -11.29 1.23 -3.72
CA ALA A 211 -12.32 0.34 -4.25
C ALA A 211 -13.00 0.92 -5.49
N VAL A 212 -13.25 2.24 -5.50
CA VAL A 212 -13.77 2.96 -6.69
C VAL A 212 -12.75 2.89 -7.84
N GLU A 213 -11.49 3.22 -7.58
CA GLU A 213 -10.41 3.11 -8.59
C GLU A 213 -10.29 1.68 -9.15
N LEU A 214 -10.45 0.64 -8.31
CA LEU A 214 -10.48 -0.75 -8.77
C LEU A 214 -11.67 -1.02 -9.70
N ALA A 215 -12.86 -0.50 -9.39
CA ALA A 215 -14.03 -0.65 -10.25
C ALA A 215 -13.84 0.08 -11.59
N GLU A 216 -13.26 1.28 -11.58
CA GLU A 216 -12.88 2.03 -12.79
C GLU A 216 -11.89 1.22 -13.64
N LEU A 217 -10.85 0.65 -13.01
CA LEU A 217 -9.86 -0.18 -13.69
C LEU A 217 -10.52 -1.41 -14.35
N LEU A 218 -11.36 -2.12 -13.61
CA LEU A 218 -12.05 -3.30 -14.13
C LEU A 218 -13.01 -2.95 -15.27
N THR A 219 -13.59 -1.77 -15.27
CA THR A 219 -14.43 -1.26 -16.36
C THR A 219 -13.58 -0.91 -17.58
N ALA A 220 -12.49 -0.17 -17.40
CA ALA A 220 -11.58 0.20 -18.48
C ALA A 220 -10.92 -1.02 -19.16
N GLU A 221 -10.65 -2.07 -18.40
CA GLU A 221 -10.11 -3.34 -18.89
C GLU A 221 -11.19 -4.32 -19.42
N GLY A 222 -12.46 -3.90 -19.46
CA GLY A 222 -13.57 -4.67 -20.05
C GLY A 222 -14.09 -5.84 -19.19
N TYR A 223 -13.70 -5.93 -17.91
CA TYR A 223 -14.24 -6.95 -17.00
C TYR A 223 -15.64 -6.61 -16.48
N ILE A 224 -15.97 -5.33 -16.38
CA ILE A 224 -17.29 -4.83 -16.04
C ILE A 224 -17.86 -4.17 -17.29
N THR A 225 -19.03 -4.65 -17.74
CA THR A 225 -19.74 -4.12 -18.92
C THR A 225 -21.18 -3.79 -18.56
N ALA A 226 -21.78 -2.81 -19.26
CA ALA A 226 -23.20 -2.52 -19.15
C ALA A 226 -24.05 -3.79 -19.42
N LYS A 227 -25.26 -3.79 -18.87
CA LYS A 227 -26.25 -4.85 -19.15
C LYS A 227 -26.87 -4.67 -20.53
#